data_afdf1f77e2726807c97875933c1017c5
#
_entry.id   afdf1f77e2726807c97875933c1017c5
#
_cell.length_a   1.000
_cell.length_b   1.000
_cell.length_c   1.000
_cell.angle_alpha   90.00
_cell.angle_beta   90.00
_cell.angle_gamma   90.00
#
_symmetry.space_group_name_H-M   'P 1'
#
loop_
_entity.id
_entity.type
_entity.pdbx_description
1 polymer ?
#
loop_
_entity_poly.entity_id
_entity_poly.type
_entity_poly.pdbx_seq_one_letter_code
_entity_poly.pdbx_strand_id
1 'polypeptide(L)'
;SFPMKYPVLAALAVAVASLQAADAPKPAAEAPTPPPAPKVKTLTPEQVKQAWTMLGFSIASQSPMPQVNSQLELTDEEIDLFLAGVRQAMRGDKPNFNPAELGEGADAMFQERVNAKAGKWGKQNDEFLAKIDADKSVTKTASGLRYKILAPGSDPKPSAASTVKCRYEGKLVDGKVFDSTKTRNNEPSEFPLSGVIPAWTEGVQLIGIGGKIVLYCPSAIAYGDQGQGPIPGKSVLEFEVELVEIVPGK
;
A
#
# COMPACT_ATOMS: atom_id res chain seq x y z
N SER A 1 -11.05 6.95 -27.03
CA SER A 1 -10.66 5.66 -26.43
C SER A 1 -9.50 5.09 -27.21
N PHE A 2 -8.31 5.07 -26.66
CA PHE A 2 -7.20 4.36 -27.22
C PHE A 2 -7.40 2.85 -26.97
N PRO A 3 -7.29 1.99 -27.99
CA PRO A 3 -7.25 0.55 -27.74
C PRO A 3 -5.92 0.22 -27.07
N MET A 4 -5.93 -0.06 -25.78
CA MET A 4 -4.75 -0.50 -25.05
C MET A 4 -4.41 -1.94 -25.47
N LYS A 5 -3.47 -2.08 -26.41
CA LYS A 5 -2.95 -3.37 -26.87
C LYS A 5 -1.76 -3.87 -26.04
N TYR A 6 -1.26 -3.07 -25.10
CA TYR A 6 -0.01 -3.31 -24.39
C TYR A 6 -0.28 -3.63 -22.92
N PRO A 7 0.04 -4.85 -22.43
CA PRO A 7 -0.41 -5.36 -21.13
C PRO A 7 0.16 -4.58 -19.94
N VAL A 8 1.40 -4.11 -19.99
CA VAL A 8 1.99 -3.35 -18.88
C VAL A 8 1.43 -1.93 -18.81
N LEU A 9 1.32 -1.24 -19.94
CA LEU A 9 0.67 0.07 -20.01
C LEU A 9 -0.82 -0.02 -19.61
N ALA A 10 -1.49 -1.13 -19.96
CA ALA A 10 -2.86 -1.38 -19.53
C ALA A 10 -2.97 -1.64 -18.02
N ALA A 11 -2.05 -2.41 -17.44
CA ALA A 11 -2.05 -2.69 -16.00
C ALA A 11 -1.79 -1.43 -15.16
N LEU A 12 -0.94 -0.53 -15.63
CA LEU A 12 -0.67 0.76 -15.00
C LEU A 12 -1.86 1.73 -15.12
N ALA A 13 -2.70 1.58 -16.15
CA ALA A 13 -3.86 2.45 -16.40
C ALA A 13 -5.17 1.93 -15.78
N VAL A 14 -5.35 0.63 -15.60
CA VAL A 14 -6.58 0.03 -15.03
C VAL A 14 -6.78 0.45 -13.56
N ALA A 15 -5.74 0.80 -12.85
CA ALA A 15 -5.86 1.36 -11.49
C ALA A 15 -6.61 2.72 -11.44
N VAL A 16 -6.82 3.40 -12.59
CA VAL A 16 -7.55 4.68 -12.67
C VAL A 16 -9.04 4.50 -12.91
N ALA A 17 -9.48 3.34 -13.45
CA ALA A 17 -10.85 3.15 -13.92
C ALA A 17 -11.86 2.72 -12.83
N SER A 18 -11.42 2.38 -11.63
CA SER A 18 -12.31 1.87 -10.56
C SER A 18 -12.98 2.94 -9.69
N LEU A 19 -12.86 4.23 -10.03
CA LEU A 19 -13.47 5.33 -9.27
C LEU A 19 -14.80 5.87 -9.88
N GLN A 20 -15.38 5.25 -10.90
CA GLN A 20 -16.60 5.72 -11.54
C GLN A 20 -17.71 4.68 -11.57
N ALA A 21 -18.20 4.26 -10.41
CA ALA A 21 -19.53 3.67 -10.30
C ALA A 21 -20.06 3.91 -8.88
N ALA A 22 -20.54 5.11 -8.61
CA ALA A 22 -21.44 5.36 -7.50
C ALA A 22 -22.76 5.93 -8.05
N ASP A 23 -23.84 5.28 -7.67
CA ASP A 23 -25.23 5.45 -8.07
C ASP A 23 -25.74 6.90 -8.16
N ALA A 24 -26.64 7.14 -9.13
CA ALA A 24 -27.40 8.36 -9.27
C ALA A 24 -28.41 8.52 -8.11
N PRO A 25 -28.53 9.70 -7.50
CA PRO A 25 -29.42 9.90 -6.36
C PRO A 25 -30.89 10.04 -6.80
N LYS A 26 -31.76 9.38 -6.04
CA LYS A 26 -33.22 9.50 -6.05
C LYS A 26 -33.66 10.94 -5.69
N PRO A 27 -34.70 11.49 -6.28
CA PRO A 27 -35.09 12.90 -6.03
C PRO A 27 -35.48 13.12 -4.56
N ALA A 28 -34.86 14.13 -3.97
CA ALA A 28 -35.01 14.49 -2.58
C ALA A 28 -36.20 15.42 -2.33
N ALA A 29 -36.83 15.22 -1.18
CA ALA A 29 -37.75 16.14 -0.55
C ALA A 29 -37.03 17.46 -0.18
N GLU A 30 -37.79 18.54 -0.12
CA GLU A 30 -37.37 19.93 0.12
C GLU A 30 -36.29 20.07 1.19
N ALA A 31 -35.11 20.60 0.80
CA ALA A 31 -33.94 20.73 1.66
C ALA A 31 -34.08 21.91 2.63
N PRO A 32 -33.66 21.77 3.89
CA PRO A 32 -33.54 22.88 4.81
C PRO A 32 -32.52 23.92 4.31
N THR A 33 -32.80 25.20 4.57
CA THR A 33 -31.93 26.33 4.19
C THR A 33 -30.49 26.07 4.62
N PRO A 34 -29.50 26.19 3.69
CA PRO A 34 -28.12 25.92 4.00
C PRO A 34 -27.61 26.87 5.11
N PRO A 35 -26.77 26.38 6.03
CA PRO A 35 -26.14 27.22 7.04
C PRO A 35 -25.31 28.32 6.36
N PRO A 36 -25.12 29.50 7.02
CA PRO A 36 -24.34 30.59 6.47
C PRO A 36 -22.95 30.11 6.10
N ALA A 37 -22.49 30.44 4.89
CA ALA A 37 -21.18 30.04 4.39
C ALA A 37 -20.07 30.39 5.39
N PRO A 38 -19.14 29.48 5.69
CA PRO A 38 -18.03 29.77 6.58
C PRO A 38 -17.24 30.96 6.03
N LYS A 39 -16.83 31.90 6.92
CA LYS A 39 -15.99 33.03 6.55
C LYS A 39 -14.71 32.50 5.92
N VAL A 40 -14.59 32.61 4.61
CA VAL A 40 -13.40 32.15 3.87
C VAL A 40 -12.23 33.06 4.28
N LYS A 41 -11.23 32.47 4.90
CA LYS A 41 -9.99 33.17 5.24
C LYS A 41 -9.25 33.49 3.95
N THR A 42 -9.02 34.79 3.68
CA THR A 42 -8.24 35.21 2.51
C THR A 42 -6.80 34.71 2.66
N LEU A 43 -6.33 33.96 1.69
CA LEU A 43 -4.94 33.44 1.67
C LEU A 43 -4.00 34.49 1.09
N THR A 44 -2.77 34.54 1.60
CA THR A 44 -1.69 35.28 0.97
C THR A 44 -1.26 34.64 -0.35
N PRO A 45 -0.58 35.33 -1.27
CA PRO A 45 -0.10 34.75 -2.53
C PRO A 45 0.76 33.49 -2.33
N GLU A 46 1.57 33.45 -1.27
CA GLU A 46 2.39 32.29 -0.97
C GLU A 46 1.53 31.10 -0.46
N GLN A 47 0.55 31.39 0.38
CA GLN A 47 -0.39 30.37 0.84
C GLN A 47 -1.26 29.82 -0.31
N VAL A 48 -1.56 30.62 -1.33
CA VAL A 48 -2.24 30.15 -2.55
C VAL A 48 -1.36 29.15 -3.30
N LYS A 49 -0.06 29.39 -3.45
CA LYS A 49 0.86 28.41 -4.07
C LYS A 49 0.91 27.12 -3.27
N GLN A 50 1.05 27.22 -1.95
CA GLN A 50 1.04 26.05 -1.06
C GLN A 50 -0.27 25.26 -1.16
N ALA A 51 -1.41 25.94 -1.28
CA ALA A 51 -2.72 25.29 -1.46
C ALA A 51 -2.79 24.47 -2.76
N TRP A 52 -2.26 25.00 -3.88
CA TRP A 52 -2.16 24.25 -5.13
C TRP A 52 -1.22 23.06 -5.02
N THR A 53 -0.08 23.21 -4.37
CA THR A 53 0.85 22.11 -4.10
C THR A 53 0.20 21.04 -3.23
N MET A 54 -0.51 21.44 -2.18
CA MET A 54 -1.26 20.54 -1.30
C MET A 54 -2.34 19.76 -2.06
N LEU A 55 -3.11 20.43 -2.93
CA LEU A 55 -4.12 19.78 -3.74
C LEU A 55 -3.49 18.73 -4.68
N GLY A 56 -2.43 19.12 -5.39
CA GLY A 56 -1.68 18.21 -6.27
C GLY A 56 -1.13 17.00 -5.53
N PHE A 57 -0.50 17.21 -4.37
CA PHE A 57 0.01 16.14 -3.51
C PHE A 57 -1.12 15.23 -3.02
N SER A 58 -2.24 15.80 -2.58
CA SER A 58 -3.39 15.01 -2.09
C SER A 58 -3.98 14.12 -3.19
N ILE A 59 -4.15 14.65 -4.41
CA ILE A 59 -4.64 13.88 -5.54
C ILE A 59 -3.62 12.81 -5.95
N ALA A 60 -2.35 13.19 -6.08
CA ALA A 60 -1.30 12.27 -6.49
C ALA A 60 -1.12 11.12 -5.48
N SER A 61 -1.13 11.40 -4.17
CA SER A 61 -0.96 10.39 -3.13
C SER A 61 -2.11 9.37 -3.05
N GLN A 62 -3.31 9.76 -3.49
CA GLN A 62 -4.50 8.89 -3.55
C GLN A 62 -4.69 8.23 -4.93
N SER A 63 -3.86 8.57 -5.90
CA SER A 63 -3.85 8.01 -7.25
C SER A 63 -2.90 6.82 -7.37
N PRO A 64 -2.87 6.11 -8.51
CA PRO A 64 -1.88 5.07 -8.81
C PRO A 64 -0.44 5.57 -8.97
N MET A 65 -0.17 6.87 -9.00
CA MET A 65 1.18 7.42 -9.23
C MET A 65 2.26 6.88 -8.29
N PRO A 66 2.02 6.75 -6.96
CA PRO A 66 3.00 6.15 -6.06
C PRO A 66 3.31 4.69 -6.39
N GLN A 67 2.31 3.94 -6.91
CA GLN A 67 2.47 2.55 -7.34
C GLN A 67 3.32 2.45 -8.61
N VAL A 68 3.11 3.35 -9.58
CA VAL A 68 3.96 3.46 -10.79
C VAL A 68 5.41 3.62 -10.37
N ASN A 69 5.72 4.58 -9.49
CA ASN A 69 7.08 4.77 -9.01
C ASN A 69 7.59 3.58 -8.19
N SER A 70 6.74 2.96 -7.36
CA SER A 70 7.15 1.78 -6.60
C SER A 70 7.48 0.58 -7.48
N GLN A 71 6.89 0.47 -8.67
CA GLN A 71 7.15 -0.61 -9.62
C GLN A 71 8.33 -0.34 -10.53
N LEU A 72 8.50 0.90 -10.99
CA LEU A 72 9.49 1.28 -12.00
C LEU A 72 10.78 1.87 -11.42
N GLU A 73 10.80 2.33 -10.17
CA GLU A 73 11.93 3.02 -9.52
C GLU A 73 12.44 4.18 -10.40
N LEU A 74 11.53 5.11 -10.70
CA LEU A 74 11.82 6.25 -11.57
C LEU A 74 12.90 7.14 -10.95
N THR A 75 13.82 7.60 -11.77
CA THR A 75 14.74 8.69 -11.44
C THR A 75 14.00 10.02 -11.41
N ASP A 76 14.59 11.06 -10.82
CA ASP A 76 13.98 12.40 -10.79
C ASP A 76 13.71 12.92 -12.22
N GLU A 77 14.62 12.68 -13.17
CA GLU A 77 14.44 13.04 -14.58
C GLU A 77 13.23 12.30 -15.21
N GLU A 78 13.07 11.02 -14.92
CA GLU A 78 11.94 10.22 -15.42
C GLU A 78 10.62 10.63 -14.77
N ILE A 79 10.65 11.04 -13.49
CA ILE A 79 9.48 11.64 -12.81
C ILE A 79 9.10 12.94 -13.50
N ASP A 80 10.05 13.80 -13.85
CA ASP A 80 9.78 15.07 -14.55
C ASP A 80 9.17 14.81 -15.94
N LEU A 81 9.69 13.84 -16.69
CA LEU A 81 9.13 13.42 -17.98
C LEU A 81 7.71 12.85 -17.84
N PHE A 82 7.48 12.01 -16.82
CA PHE A 82 6.15 11.47 -16.52
C PHE A 82 5.17 12.60 -16.18
N LEU A 83 5.57 13.54 -15.32
CA LEU A 83 4.74 14.69 -14.94
C LEU A 83 4.49 15.65 -16.11
N ALA A 84 5.42 15.77 -17.05
CA ALA A 84 5.20 16.52 -18.30
C ALA A 84 4.07 15.91 -19.14
N GLY A 85 4.03 14.58 -19.24
CA GLY A 85 2.93 13.86 -19.90
C GLY A 85 1.59 14.04 -19.18
N VAL A 86 1.57 13.97 -17.85
CA VAL A 86 0.38 14.25 -17.03
C VAL A 86 -0.12 15.68 -17.27
N ARG A 87 0.77 16.67 -17.27
CA ARG A 87 0.46 18.08 -17.55
C ARG A 87 -0.15 18.25 -18.92
N GLN A 88 0.41 17.59 -19.94
CA GLN A 88 -0.11 17.64 -21.30
C GLN A 88 -1.54 17.09 -21.35
N ALA A 89 -1.79 15.95 -20.74
CA ALA A 89 -3.12 15.35 -20.64
C ALA A 89 -4.13 16.25 -19.92
N MET A 90 -3.74 16.87 -18.80
CA MET A 90 -4.59 17.80 -18.02
C MET A 90 -4.99 19.06 -18.82
N ARG A 91 -4.14 19.50 -19.76
CA ARG A 91 -4.46 20.64 -20.66
C ARG A 91 -5.34 20.24 -21.84
N GLY A 92 -5.56 18.94 -22.06
CA GLY A 92 -6.26 18.43 -23.23
C GLY A 92 -5.44 18.52 -24.52
N ASP A 93 -4.12 18.70 -24.40
CA ASP A 93 -3.22 18.79 -25.54
C ASP A 93 -3.15 17.41 -26.23
N LYS A 94 -2.91 17.43 -27.55
CA LYS A 94 -2.63 16.18 -28.26
C LYS A 94 -1.25 15.66 -27.86
N PRO A 95 -1.09 14.32 -27.74
CA PRO A 95 0.22 13.74 -27.44
C PRO A 95 1.24 14.13 -28.52
N ASN A 96 2.44 14.49 -28.11
CA ASN A 96 3.57 14.81 -29.01
C ASN A 96 4.41 13.58 -29.37
N PHE A 97 3.85 12.40 -29.20
CA PHE A 97 4.45 11.10 -29.51
C PHE A 97 3.45 10.23 -30.28
N ASN A 98 3.96 9.25 -31.03
CA ASN A 98 3.15 8.27 -31.72
C ASN A 98 3.08 6.96 -30.92
N PRO A 99 1.91 6.63 -30.32
CA PRO A 99 1.78 5.39 -29.55
C PRO A 99 1.99 4.11 -30.37
N ALA A 100 1.73 4.17 -31.68
CA ALA A 100 1.91 3.01 -32.55
C ALA A 100 3.40 2.69 -32.82
N GLU A 101 4.25 3.71 -32.77
CA GLU A 101 5.70 3.54 -32.97
C GLU A 101 6.40 3.17 -31.66
N LEU A 102 5.95 3.72 -30.55
CA LEU A 102 6.64 3.58 -29.25
C LEU A 102 6.09 2.44 -28.39
N GLY A 103 4.80 2.07 -28.59
CA GLY A 103 4.06 1.25 -27.63
C GLY A 103 4.71 -0.09 -27.28
N GLU A 104 5.15 -0.86 -28.29
CA GLU A 104 5.80 -2.16 -28.04
C GLU A 104 7.15 -2.00 -27.36
N GLY A 105 7.97 -1.04 -27.79
CA GLY A 105 9.27 -0.76 -27.19
C GLY A 105 9.15 -0.23 -25.76
N ALA A 106 8.20 0.66 -25.52
CA ALA A 106 7.93 1.19 -24.17
C ALA A 106 7.42 0.09 -23.23
N ASP A 107 6.49 -0.75 -23.69
CA ASP A 107 5.97 -1.86 -22.89
C ASP A 107 7.08 -2.86 -22.52
N ALA A 108 7.94 -3.22 -23.49
CA ALA A 108 9.08 -4.09 -23.25
C ALA A 108 10.07 -3.49 -22.24
N MET A 109 10.40 -2.20 -22.37
CA MET A 109 11.28 -1.48 -21.43
C MET A 109 10.71 -1.46 -20.02
N PHE A 110 9.43 -1.15 -19.86
CA PHE A 110 8.77 -1.14 -18.54
C PHE A 110 8.71 -2.54 -17.95
N GLN A 111 8.39 -3.56 -18.77
CA GLN A 111 8.38 -4.95 -18.32
C GLN A 111 9.76 -5.45 -17.88
N GLU A 112 10.80 -5.12 -18.64
CA GLU A 112 12.19 -5.45 -18.28
C GLU A 112 12.54 -4.83 -16.91
N ARG A 113 12.18 -3.57 -16.68
CA ARG A 113 12.44 -2.87 -15.43
C ARG A 113 11.69 -3.50 -14.24
N VAL A 114 10.42 -3.83 -14.43
CA VAL A 114 9.61 -4.55 -13.42
C VAL A 114 10.24 -5.91 -13.11
N ASN A 115 10.67 -6.65 -14.13
CA ASN A 115 11.28 -7.97 -13.96
C ASN A 115 12.66 -7.88 -13.28
N ALA A 116 13.49 -6.91 -13.63
CA ALA A 116 14.79 -6.67 -13.00
C ALA A 116 14.62 -6.35 -11.51
N LYS A 117 13.65 -5.51 -11.19
CA LYS A 117 13.30 -5.22 -9.80
C LYS A 117 12.81 -6.46 -9.06
N ALA A 118 11.89 -7.22 -9.66
CA ALA A 118 11.39 -8.46 -9.06
C ALA A 118 12.52 -9.46 -8.80
N GLY A 119 13.51 -9.57 -9.70
CA GLY A 119 14.70 -10.40 -9.53
C GLY A 119 15.59 -9.94 -8.38
N LYS A 120 15.82 -8.63 -8.26
CA LYS A 120 16.58 -8.02 -7.16
C LYS A 120 15.88 -8.27 -5.81
N TRP A 121 14.58 -8.03 -5.75
CA TRP A 121 13.77 -8.31 -4.56
C TRP A 121 13.76 -9.80 -4.21
N GLY A 122 13.62 -10.68 -5.20
CA GLY A 122 13.67 -12.14 -4.99
C GLY A 122 14.95 -12.56 -4.27
N LYS A 123 16.10 -12.12 -4.77
CA LYS A 123 17.40 -12.41 -4.13
C LYS A 123 17.50 -11.87 -2.71
N GLN A 124 17.09 -10.61 -2.49
CA GLN A 124 17.09 -10.00 -1.16
C GLN A 124 16.15 -10.71 -0.18
N ASN A 125 14.97 -11.12 -0.67
CA ASN A 125 14.01 -11.89 0.11
C ASN A 125 14.59 -13.24 0.55
N ASP A 126 15.25 -13.97 -0.37
CA ASP A 126 15.85 -15.28 -0.09
C ASP A 126 17.00 -15.16 0.91
N GLU A 127 17.88 -14.18 0.74
CA GLU A 127 18.96 -13.88 1.68
C GLU A 127 18.42 -13.49 3.06
N PHE A 128 17.37 -12.67 3.11
CA PHE A 128 16.71 -12.28 4.35
C PHE A 128 16.10 -13.49 5.06
N LEU A 129 15.32 -14.32 4.36
CA LEU A 129 14.71 -15.50 4.95
C LEU A 129 15.73 -16.53 5.39
N ALA A 130 16.83 -16.71 4.64
CA ALA A 130 17.92 -17.59 5.05
C ALA A 130 18.58 -17.12 6.37
N LYS A 131 18.76 -15.80 6.53
CA LYS A 131 19.25 -15.20 7.78
C LYS A 131 18.28 -15.43 8.93
N ILE A 132 16.97 -15.27 8.69
CA ILE A 132 15.94 -15.49 9.69
C ILE A 132 15.83 -16.98 10.07
N ASP A 133 15.92 -17.89 9.10
CA ASP A 133 15.90 -19.35 9.33
C ASP A 133 17.13 -19.83 10.11
N ALA A 134 18.24 -19.07 10.13
CA ALA A 134 19.44 -19.36 10.94
C ALA A 134 19.31 -18.92 12.41
N ASP A 135 18.36 -18.04 12.75
CA ASP A 135 18.11 -17.59 14.14
C ASP A 135 17.30 -18.66 14.89
N LYS A 136 17.96 -19.32 15.86
CA LYS A 136 17.35 -20.37 16.70
C LYS A 136 16.17 -19.89 17.55
N SER A 137 15.99 -18.58 17.71
CA SER A 137 14.85 -17.98 18.44
C SER A 137 13.62 -17.79 17.56
N VAL A 138 13.73 -18.07 16.26
CA VAL A 138 12.64 -17.99 15.29
C VAL A 138 12.04 -19.38 15.07
N THR A 139 10.73 -19.44 15.04
CA THR A 139 9.96 -20.65 14.70
C THR A 139 9.35 -20.49 13.32
N LYS A 140 9.45 -21.55 12.49
CA LYS A 140 8.82 -21.63 11.17
C LYS A 140 7.62 -22.56 11.21
N THR A 141 6.51 -22.13 10.65
CA THR A 141 5.27 -22.92 10.55
C THR A 141 5.14 -23.63 9.20
N ALA A 142 4.14 -24.49 9.08
CA ALA A 142 3.84 -25.21 7.85
C ALA A 142 3.39 -24.28 6.70
N SER A 143 2.77 -23.12 7.00
CA SER A 143 2.39 -22.11 6.02
C SER A 143 3.59 -21.36 5.43
N GLY A 144 4.76 -21.49 6.07
CA GLY A 144 5.96 -20.73 5.73
C GLY A 144 6.11 -19.43 6.53
N LEU A 145 5.19 -19.10 7.42
CA LEU A 145 5.36 -18.00 8.38
C LEU A 145 6.58 -18.28 9.26
N ARG A 146 7.42 -17.26 9.53
CA ARG A 146 8.41 -17.31 10.59
C ARG A 146 8.01 -16.28 11.62
N TYR A 147 8.20 -16.62 12.88
CA TYR A 147 7.88 -15.73 13.97
C TYR A 147 8.83 -15.84 15.16
N LYS A 148 8.91 -14.76 15.90
CA LYS A 148 9.62 -14.68 17.18
C LYS A 148 8.74 -13.99 18.20
N ILE A 149 8.39 -14.69 19.28
CA ILE A 149 7.64 -14.11 20.39
C ILE A 149 8.61 -13.30 21.26
N LEU A 150 8.39 -11.99 21.36
CA LEU A 150 9.15 -11.10 22.23
C LEU A 150 8.55 -11.06 23.63
N ALA A 151 7.23 -11.12 23.73
CA ALA A 151 6.48 -11.24 24.96
C ALA A 151 5.20 -12.07 24.70
N PRO A 152 4.91 -13.10 25.49
CA PRO A 152 3.76 -13.97 25.23
C PRO A 152 2.41 -13.30 25.47
N GLY A 153 2.33 -12.27 26.33
CA GLY A 153 1.09 -11.66 26.77
C GLY A 153 0.32 -12.54 27.77
N SER A 154 -0.92 -12.15 28.05
CA SER A 154 -1.82 -12.82 28.99
C SER A 154 -3.01 -13.45 28.26
N ASP A 155 -3.47 -14.62 28.72
CA ASP A 155 -4.70 -15.22 28.21
C ASP A 155 -5.94 -14.30 28.45
N PRO A 156 -6.96 -14.39 27.57
CA PRO A 156 -7.06 -15.30 26.46
C PRO A 156 -6.25 -14.85 25.23
N LYS A 157 -5.91 -15.80 24.34
CA LYS A 157 -5.43 -15.52 23.00
C LYS A 157 -6.60 -15.33 22.05
N PRO A 158 -6.46 -14.52 20.98
CA PRO A 158 -7.49 -14.37 19.97
C PRO A 158 -7.63 -15.63 19.12
N SER A 159 -8.80 -15.81 18.53
CA SER A 159 -9.07 -16.78 17.48
C SER A 159 -9.08 -16.12 16.10
N ALA A 160 -9.10 -16.88 15.01
CA ALA A 160 -9.20 -16.36 13.65
C ALA A 160 -10.48 -15.53 13.40
N ALA A 161 -11.53 -15.71 14.20
CA ALA A 161 -12.78 -14.95 14.13
C ALA A 161 -12.78 -13.69 15.00
N SER A 162 -11.75 -13.48 15.83
CA SER A 162 -11.67 -12.34 16.73
C SER A 162 -11.39 -11.03 16.00
N THR A 163 -11.94 -9.94 16.54
CA THR A 163 -11.49 -8.58 16.24
C THR A 163 -10.47 -8.16 17.29
N VAL A 164 -9.36 -7.59 16.88
CA VAL A 164 -8.25 -7.22 17.76
C VAL A 164 -7.85 -5.77 17.55
N LYS A 165 -7.28 -5.16 18.60
CA LYS A 165 -6.57 -3.87 18.48
C LYS A 165 -5.08 -4.11 18.64
N CYS A 166 -4.31 -3.71 17.63
CA CYS A 166 -2.87 -3.89 17.59
C CYS A 166 -2.13 -2.57 17.37
N ARG A 167 -0.96 -2.44 17.99
CA ARG A 167 0.09 -1.53 17.51
C ARG A 167 1.05 -2.32 16.66
N TYR A 168 1.52 -1.73 15.58
CA TYR A 168 2.41 -2.44 14.68
C TYR A 168 3.32 -1.52 13.88
N GLU A 169 4.38 -2.10 13.34
CA GLU A 169 5.22 -1.52 12.32
C GLU A 169 5.53 -2.58 11.28
N GLY A 170 5.24 -2.29 10.02
CA GLY A 170 5.52 -3.15 8.88
C GLY A 170 6.66 -2.61 8.03
N LYS A 171 7.63 -3.47 7.69
CA LYS A 171 8.84 -3.16 6.94
C LYS A 171 9.05 -4.12 5.78
N LEU A 172 9.66 -3.61 4.72
CA LEU A 172 10.28 -4.40 3.67
C LEU A 172 11.65 -4.94 4.15
N VAL A 173 12.21 -5.90 3.41
CA VAL A 173 13.52 -6.52 3.75
C VAL A 173 14.70 -5.54 3.71
N ASP A 174 14.55 -4.40 3.04
CA ASP A 174 15.52 -3.29 3.02
C ASP A 174 15.38 -2.34 4.22
N GLY A 175 14.44 -2.61 5.13
CA GLY A 175 14.16 -1.81 6.32
C GLY A 175 13.20 -0.65 6.09
N LYS A 176 12.72 -0.42 4.85
CA LYS A 176 11.76 0.63 4.54
C LYS A 176 10.42 0.33 5.22
N VAL A 177 10.00 1.23 6.11
CA VAL A 177 8.67 1.17 6.74
C VAL A 177 7.61 1.54 5.71
N PHE A 178 6.62 0.67 5.52
CA PHE A 178 5.51 0.93 4.61
C PHE A 178 4.20 1.27 5.35
N ASP A 179 4.05 0.83 6.59
CA ASP A 179 2.94 1.19 7.46
C ASP A 179 3.33 1.05 8.94
N SER A 180 2.82 1.94 9.80
CA SER A 180 3.10 1.92 11.22
C SER A 180 2.07 2.72 12.00
N THR A 181 1.64 2.21 13.16
CA THR A 181 0.84 2.99 14.12
C THR A 181 1.60 4.18 14.69
N LYS A 182 2.95 4.15 14.70
CA LYS A 182 3.78 5.27 15.18
C LYS A 182 3.54 6.56 14.39
N THR A 183 3.18 6.46 13.10
CA THR A 183 2.83 7.62 12.26
C THR A 183 1.45 8.21 12.56
N ARG A 184 0.65 7.51 13.37
CA ARG A 184 -0.72 7.87 13.80
C ARG A 184 -0.79 7.98 15.33
N ASN A 185 0.13 8.73 15.94
CA ASN A 185 0.24 8.94 17.39
C ASN A 185 0.36 7.64 18.21
N ASN A 186 0.78 6.55 17.57
CA ASN A 186 0.86 5.21 18.16
C ASN A 186 -0.49 4.68 18.68
N GLU A 187 -1.61 5.18 18.14
CA GLU A 187 -2.95 4.68 18.46
C GLU A 187 -3.13 3.27 17.92
N PRO A 188 -3.65 2.32 18.71
CA PRO A 188 -3.91 0.97 18.21
C PRO A 188 -4.95 0.98 17.08
N SER A 189 -4.70 0.21 16.04
CA SER A 189 -5.65 0.02 14.94
C SER A 189 -6.46 -1.26 15.16
N GLU A 190 -7.74 -1.22 14.81
CA GLU A 190 -8.67 -2.33 14.98
C GLU A 190 -8.76 -3.16 13.69
N PHE A 191 -8.67 -4.50 13.81
CA PHE A 191 -8.70 -5.43 12.70
C PHE A 191 -9.53 -6.67 13.03
N PRO A 192 -10.47 -7.09 12.17
CA PRO A 192 -10.98 -8.45 12.18
C PRO A 192 -9.89 -9.38 11.64
N LEU A 193 -9.46 -10.39 12.41
CA LEU A 193 -8.40 -11.32 11.98
C LEU A 193 -8.80 -12.15 10.75
N SER A 194 -10.09 -12.26 10.46
CA SER A 194 -10.59 -12.86 9.22
C SER A 194 -10.42 -11.97 7.97
N GLY A 195 -10.12 -10.69 8.14
CA GLY A 195 -10.00 -9.70 7.06
C GLY A 195 -8.58 -9.20 6.79
N VAL A 196 -7.57 -9.73 7.52
CA VAL A 196 -6.16 -9.38 7.32
C VAL A 196 -5.43 -10.45 6.50
N ILE A 197 -4.16 -10.22 6.17
CA ILE A 197 -3.33 -11.20 5.47
C ILE A 197 -3.22 -12.51 6.27
N PRO A 198 -3.11 -13.67 5.62
CA PRO A 198 -3.05 -14.98 6.30
C PRO A 198 -1.96 -15.06 7.37
N ALA A 199 -0.80 -14.45 7.13
CA ALA A 199 0.29 -14.37 8.11
C ALA A 199 -0.11 -13.70 9.43
N TRP A 200 -0.95 -12.65 9.38
CA TRP A 200 -1.46 -11.99 10.58
C TRP A 200 -2.54 -12.81 11.27
N THR A 201 -3.46 -13.39 10.48
CA THR A 201 -4.48 -14.30 11.03
C THR A 201 -3.83 -15.43 11.81
N GLU A 202 -2.76 -16.03 11.28
CA GLU A 202 -2.01 -17.09 11.97
C GLU A 202 -1.19 -16.55 13.15
N GLY A 203 -0.39 -15.51 12.91
CA GLY A 203 0.63 -15.05 13.85
C GLY A 203 0.08 -14.39 15.10
N VAL A 204 -0.98 -13.57 14.99
CA VAL A 204 -1.55 -12.85 16.14
C VAL A 204 -2.22 -13.79 17.14
N GLN A 205 -2.72 -14.94 16.70
CA GLN A 205 -3.26 -15.98 17.58
C GLN A 205 -2.21 -16.64 18.50
N LEU A 206 -0.92 -16.43 18.24
CA LEU A 206 0.16 -17.04 19.03
C LEU A 206 0.42 -16.30 20.35
N ILE A 207 -0.05 -15.04 20.47
CA ILE A 207 0.17 -14.18 21.63
C ILE A 207 -1.16 -13.80 22.29
N GLY A 208 -1.10 -13.49 23.60
CA GLY A 208 -2.22 -12.93 24.36
C GLY A 208 -2.15 -11.42 24.49
N ILE A 209 -3.08 -10.82 25.26
CA ILE A 209 -3.15 -9.37 25.50
C ILE A 209 -1.84 -8.88 26.14
N GLY A 210 -1.29 -7.78 25.63
CA GLY A 210 0.02 -7.23 26.00
C GLY A 210 1.20 -7.97 25.38
N GLY A 211 0.94 -9.03 24.60
CA GLY A 211 1.96 -9.81 23.89
C GLY A 211 2.57 -9.04 22.72
N LYS A 212 3.83 -9.38 22.41
CA LYS A 212 4.59 -8.82 21.28
C LYS A 212 5.21 -9.93 20.47
N ILE A 213 5.10 -9.83 19.15
CA ILE A 213 5.59 -10.83 18.21
C ILE A 213 6.20 -10.13 16.98
N VAL A 214 7.26 -10.72 16.46
CA VAL A 214 7.77 -10.39 15.13
C VAL A 214 7.32 -11.47 14.16
N LEU A 215 6.73 -11.07 13.05
CA LEU A 215 6.27 -11.93 11.97
C LEU A 215 7.10 -11.66 10.72
N TYR A 216 7.67 -12.70 10.13
CA TYR A 216 8.36 -12.64 8.85
C TYR A 216 7.50 -13.39 7.83
N CYS A 217 6.88 -12.64 6.96
CA CYS A 217 5.77 -13.08 6.11
C CYS A 217 6.23 -13.23 4.66
N PRO A 218 6.40 -14.45 4.13
CA PRO A 218 6.56 -14.66 2.70
C PRO A 218 5.36 -14.11 1.93
N SER A 219 5.59 -13.66 0.69
CA SER A 219 4.57 -13.03 -0.13
C SER A 219 3.30 -13.88 -0.32
N ALA A 220 3.45 -15.21 -0.40
CA ALA A 220 2.33 -16.14 -0.58
C ALA A 220 1.26 -16.08 0.53
N ILE A 221 1.64 -15.68 1.74
CA ILE A 221 0.74 -15.49 2.89
C ILE A 221 0.60 -14.02 3.29
N ALA A 222 1.01 -13.11 2.40
CA ALA A 222 0.91 -11.66 2.53
C ALA A 222 0.20 -11.05 1.31
N TYR A 223 0.89 -10.30 0.46
CA TYR A 223 0.30 -9.58 -0.68
C TYR A 223 0.63 -10.22 -2.05
N GLY A 224 1.14 -11.44 -2.08
CA GLY A 224 1.34 -12.23 -3.29
C GLY A 224 2.31 -11.63 -4.30
N ASP A 225 2.13 -12.05 -5.56
CA ASP A 225 2.99 -11.62 -6.67
C ASP A 225 2.73 -10.21 -7.14
N GLN A 226 1.57 -9.64 -6.84
CA GLN A 226 1.17 -8.30 -7.29
C GLN A 226 1.60 -7.21 -6.30
N GLY A 227 1.75 -7.52 -5.01
CA GLY A 227 1.95 -6.52 -3.97
C GLY A 227 0.70 -5.67 -3.70
N GLN A 228 0.85 -4.60 -2.93
CA GLN A 228 -0.24 -3.66 -2.64
C GLN A 228 0.31 -2.30 -2.22
N GLY A 229 -0.15 -1.22 -2.87
CA GLY A 229 0.28 0.13 -2.55
C GLY A 229 1.81 0.29 -2.62
N PRO A 230 2.49 0.68 -1.53
CA PRO A 230 3.94 0.83 -1.51
C PRO A 230 4.71 -0.50 -1.42
N ILE A 231 4.00 -1.64 -1.28
CA ILE A 231 4.60 -2.97 -1.15
C ILE A 231 4.74 -3.58 -2.55
N PRO A 232 5.99 -3.80 -3.03
CA PRO A 232 6.22 -4.47 -4.30
C PRO A 232 5.69 -5.91 -4.31
N GLY A 233 5.39 -6.42 -5.50
CA GLY A 233 5.06 -7.84 -5.67
C GLY A 233 6.19 -8.75 -5.18
N LYS A 234 5.84 -9.93 -4.71
CA LYS A 234 6.76 -10.96 -4.18
C LYS A 234 7.57 -10.53 -2.94
N SER A 235 7.19 -9.44 -2.27
CA SER A 235 7.90 -8.97 -1.07
C SER A 235 7.72 -9.91 0.10
N VAL A 236 8.83 -10.21 0.79
CA VAL A 236 8.81 -10.68 2.18
C VAL A 236 8.65 -9.47 3.09
N LEU A 237 7.78 -9.59 4.08
CA LEU A 237 7.50 -8.51 5.02
C LEU A 237 7.90 -8.88 6.42
N GLU A 238 8.40 -7.90 7.17
CA GLU A 238 8.59 -7.99 8.61
C GLU A 238 7.56 -7.12 9.31
N PHE A 239 6.84 -7.70 10.28
CA PHE A 239 5.96 -6.95 11.16
C PHE A 239 6.35 -7.15 12.61
N GLU A 240 6.53 -6.07 13.34
CA GLU A 240 6.48 -6.08 14.80
C GLU A 240 5.05 -5.74 15.21
N VAL A 241 4.41 -6.62 15.99
CA VAL A 241 3.01 -6.50 16.40
C VAL A 241 2.89 -6.62 17.90
N GLU A 242 2.18 -5.68 18.53
CA GLU A 242 1.73 -5.72 19.92
C GLU A 242 0.20 -5.88 19.95
N LEU A 243 -0.29 -6.96 20.57
CA LEU A 243 -1.71 -7.16 20.80
C LEU A 243 -2.15 -6.37 22.03
N VAL A 244 -2.95 -5.33 21.82
CA VAL A 244 -3.41 -4.43 22.89
C VAL A 244 -4.71 -4.90 23.51
N GLU A 245 -5.66 -5.37 22.68
CA GLU A 245 -7.00 -5.74 23.12
C GLU A 245 -7.60 -6.80 22.17
N ILE A 246 -8.39 -7.70 22.72
CA ILE A 246 -9.32 -8.54 21.97
C ILE A 246 -10.70 -7.93 22.15
N VAL A 247 -11.27 -7.39 21.06
CA VAL A 247 -12.57 -6.70 21.10
C VAL A 247 -13.67 -7.75 21.34
N PRO A 248 -14.53 -7.58 22.35
CA PRO A 248 -15.65 -8.48 22.56
C PRO A 248 -16.56 -8.55 21.32
N GLY A 249 -16.94 -9.75 20.90
CA GLY A 249 -17.94 -9.92 19.85
C GLY A 249 -19.26 -9.26 20.24
N LYS A 250 -19.90 -8.58 19.29
CA LYS A 250 -21.25 -8.04 19.47
C LYS A 250 -22.27 -9.17 19.42
#